data_f9108715bd37099cc8b9ab32b2707b81
#
_entry.id   f9108715bd37099cc8b9ab32b2707b81
#
_cell.length_a   1.000
_cell.length_b   1.000
_cell.length_c   1.000
_cell.angle_alpha   90.00
_cell.angle_beta   90.00
_cell.angle_gamma   90.00
#
_symmetry.space_group_name_H-M   'P 1'
#
loop_
_entity.id
_entity.type
_entity.pdbx_description
1 polymer ?
#
loop_
_entity_poly.entity_id
_entity_poly.type
_entity_poly.pdbx_seq_one_letter_code
_entity_poly.pdbx_strand_id
1 'polypeptide(L)'
;MRKLALELGVQAMSLYNHVANKDEIIDGIVDRVVSEIEVPDFSLDWKTAMRRRSTSAHEVLLRHPWATMPLVSRINVGPAMLGYINATLGCLFEAGFSLEMADQIWNAIDSHIYGFTLQELNFPVETENYSEAAKIGLPLISADLYPYMNTLTHAVIEKRYDGIQNFEFGLELILNGLDKFRDKV
;
A
#
# COMPACT_ATOMS: atom_id res chain seq x y z
N MET A 1 -26.20 8.69 -1.75
CA MET A 1 -27.25 8.48 -0.74
C MET A 1 -28.47 7.72 -1.27
N ARG A 2 -29.20 8.17 -2.30
CA ARG A 2 -30.41 7.47 -2.79
C ARG A 2 -30.16 6.02 -3.22
N LYS A 3 -29.10 5.78 -4.02
CA LYS A 3 -28.71 4.42 -4.44
C LYS A 3 -28.32 3.54 -3.25
N LEU A 4 -27.52 4.10 -2.31
CA LEU A 4 -27.13 3.38 -1.09
C LEU A 4 -28.35 2.99 -0.24
N ALA A 5 -29.29 3.92 -0.08
CA ALA A 5 -30.52 3.63 0.67
C ALA A 5 -31.36 2.52 0.02
N LEU A 6 -31.42 2.51 -1.32
CA LEU A 6 -32.11 1.46 -2.08
C LEU A 6 -31.46 0.09 -1.85
N GLU A 7 -30.12 -0.01 -1.94
CA GLU A 7 -29.36 -1.24 -1.69
C GLU A 7 -29.53 -1.75 -0.25
N LEU A 8 -29.62 -0.84 0.72
CA LEU A 8 -29.84 -1.19 2.12
C LEU A 8 -31.31 -1.42 2.48
N GLY A 9 -32.26 -1.24 1.55
CA GLY A 9 -33.68 -1.41 1.81
C GLY A 9 -34.27 -0.38 2.79
N VAL A 10 -33.68 0.81 2.88
CA VAL A 10 -34.11 1.88 3.80
C VAL A 10 -34.46 3.17 3.05
N GLN A 11 -35.11 4.12 3.74
CA GLN A 11 -35.32 5.44 3.17
C GLN A 11 -34.05 6.29 3.26
N ALA A 12 -33.78 7.13 2.24
CA ALA A 12 -32.59 7.98 2.21
C ALA A 12 -32.46 8.90 3.43
N MET A 13 -33.57 9.36 3.99
CA MET A 13 -33.57 10.18 5.21
C MET A 13 -33.12 9.41 6.44
N SER A 14 -33.37 8.11 6.52
CA SER A 14 -32.89 7.27 7.63
C SER A 14 -31.37 7.23 7.72
N LEU A 15 -30.68 7.30 6.58
CA LEU A 15 -29.19 7.36 6.56
C LEU A 15 -28.67 8.62 7.23
N TYR A 16 -29.33 9.76 7.03
CA TYR A 16 -28.93 11.04 7.63
C TYR A 16 -29.15 11.12 9.14
N ASN A 17 -29.87 10.16 9.73
CA ASN A 17 -29.95 10.03 11.19
C ASN A 17 -28.66 9.43 11.81
N HIS A 18 -27.84 8.80 10.99
CA HIS A 18 -26.61 8.10 11.43
C HIS A 18 -25.33 8.78 10.94
N VAL A 19 -25.40 9.56 9.86
CA VAL A 19 -24.26 10.24 9.24
C VAL A 19 -24.65 11.62 8.73
N ALA A 20 -23.80 12.62 8.94
CA ALA A 20 -24.09 13.99 8.55
C ALA A 20 -24.07 14.18 7.02
N ASN A 21 -23.19 13.46 6.32
CA ASN A 21 -23.02 13.61 4.88
C ASN A 21 -22.39 12.35 4.24
N LYS A 22 -22.17 12.41 2.92
CA LYS A 22 -21.55 11.32 2.16
C LYS A 22 -20.08 11.10 2.54
N ASP A 23 -19.36 12.16 2.87
CA ASP A 23 -17.94 12.09 3.19
C ASP A 23 -17.72 11.34 4.49
N GLU A 24 -18.56 11.54 5.49
CA GLU A 24 -18.53 10.80 6.75
C GLU A 24 -18.76 9.29 6.55
N ILE A 25 -19.60 8.90 5.58
CA ILE A 25 -19.75 7.49 5.21
C ILE A 25 -18.44 6.95 4.62
N ILE A 26 -17.82 7.72 3.70
CA ILE A 26 -16.56 7.29 3.08
C ILE A 26 -15.49 7.14 4.16
N ASP A 27 -15.35 8.10 5.06
CA ASP A 27 -14.38 8.07 6.15
C ASP A 27 -14.62 6.86 7.07
N GLY A 28 -15.87 6.58 7.42
CA GLY A 28 -16.23 5.41 8.23
C GLY A 28 -15.95 4.08 7.54
N ILE A 29 -16.18 3.98 6.21
CA ILE A 29 -15.87 2.75 5.46
C ILE A 29 -14.36 2.59 5.29
N VAL A 30 -13.61 3.67 5.06
CA VAL A 30 -12.14 3.63 5.02
C VAL A 30 -11.58 3.18 6.36
N ASP A 31 -12.07 3.74 7.47
CA ASP A 31 -11.65 3.32 8.81
C ASP A 31 -11.95 1.84 9.07
N ARG A 32 -13.08 1.33 8.57
CA ARG A 32 -13.40 -0.09 8.62
C ARG A 32 -12.39 -0.95 7.84
N VAL A 33 -11.97 -0.51 6.65
CA VAL A 33 -10.92 -1.20 5.87
C VAL A 33 -9.60 -1.18 6.63
N VAL A 34 -9.22 -0.04 7.21
CA VAL A 34 -8.00 0.06 8.04
C VAL A 34 -8.03 -0.89 9.22
N SER A 35 -9.21 -1.14 9.82
CA SER A 35 -9.35 -2.08 10.94
C SER A 35 -9.06 -3.55 10.58
N GLU A 36 -8.93 -3.89 9.29
CA GLU A 36 -8.52 -5.21 8.81
C GLU A 36 -7.00 -5.36 8.72
N ILE A 37 -6.24 -4.26 8.79
CA ILE A 37 -4.78 -4.27 8.72
C ILE A 37 -4.22 -4.76 10.05
N GLU A 38 -3.28 -5.69 9.98
CA GLU A 38 -2.57 -6.16 11.16
C GLU A 38 -1.75 -5.02 11.79
N VAL A 39 -1.99 -4.74 13.06
CA VAL A 39 -1.18 -3.78 13.81
C VAL A 39 0.14 -4.42 14.23
N PRO A 40 1.23 -3.63 14.40
CA PRO A 40 2.51 -4.17 14.86
C PRO A 40 2.41 -4.95 16.17
N ASP A 41 2.97 -6.15 16.19
CA ASP A 41 3.09 -6.99 17.38
C ASP A 41 4.37 -6.64 18.13
N PHE A 42 4.24 -6.05 19.29
CA PHE A 42 5.37 -5.61 20.15
C PHE A 42 6.16 -6.78 20.74
N SER A 43 5.71 -8.03 20.62
CA SER A 43 6.47 -9.22 21.03
C SER A 43 7.54 -9.65 20.01
N LEU A 44 7.45 -9.10 18.79
CA LEU A 44 8.38 -9.38 17.70
C LEU A 44 9.49 -8.29 17.63
N ASP A 45 10.58 -8.62 16.94
CA ASP A 45 11.50 -7.56 16.54
C ASP A 45 10.81 -6.58 15.57
N TRP A 46 11.22 -5.32 15.66
CA TRP A 46 10.55 -4.23 14.96
C TRP A 46 10.50 -4.43 13.43
N LYS A 47 11.53 -5.02 12.82
CA LYS A 47 11.53 -5.27 11.36
C LYS A 47 10.49 -6.30 10.98
N THR A 48 10.40 -7.36 11.76
CA THR A 48 9.38 -8.40 11.57
C THR A 48 7.98 -7.84 11.78
N ALA A 49 7.77 -7.03 12.82
CA ALA A 49 6.49 -6.36 13.07
C ALA A 49 6.11 -5.41 11.93
N MET A 50 7.04 -4.58 11.45
CA MET A 50 6.80 -3.67 10.31
C MET A 50 6.56 -4.43 9.00
N ARG A 51 7.28 -5.53 8.76
CA ARG A 51 7.06 -6.36 7.58
C ARG A 51 5.65 -6.94 7.57
N ARG A 52 5.21 -7.56 8.66
CA ARG A 52 3.86 -8.15 8.77
C ARG A 52 2.78 -7.10 8.58
N ARG A 53 2.90 -5.96 9.27
CA ARG A 53 2.00 -4.82 9.11
C ARG A 53 1.93 -4.37 7.65
N SER A 54 3.07 -4.21 6.98
CA SER A 54 3.14 -3.68 5.62
C SER A 54 2.55 -4.66 4.59
N THR A 55 2.86 -5.95 4.73
CA THR A 55 2.28 -7.01 3.89
C THR A 55 0.76 -7.08 4.10
N SER A 56 0.30 -7.06 5.36
CA SER A 56 -1.13 -7.02 5.66
C SER A 56 -1.83 -5.79 5.07
N ALA A 57 -1.22 -4.61 5.16
CA ALA A 57 -1.79 -3.39 4.56
C ALA A 57 -1.92 -3.49 3.04
N HIS A 58 -0.88 -3.99 2.37
CA HIS A 58 -0.90 -4.25 0.94
C HIS A 58 -2.01 -5.23 0.55
N GLU A 59 -2.10 -6.37 1.22
CA GLU A 59 -3.13 -7.39 0.97
C GLU A 59 -4.56 -6.86 1.22
N VAL A 60 -4.76 -6.08 2.29
CA VAL A 60 -6.06 -5.44 2.57
C VAL A 60 -6.46 -4.50 1.45
N LEU A 61 -5.52 -3.68 0.96
CA LEU A 61 -5.80 -2.74 -0.12
C LEU A 61 -6.02 -3.43 -1.47
N LEU A 62 -5.39 -4.59 -1.73
CA LEU A 62 -5.71 -5.42 -2.89
C LEU A 62 -7.12 -6.01 -2.81
N ARG A 63 -7.58 -6.39 -1.61
CA ARG A 63 -8.99 -6.83 -1.40
C ARG A 63 -10.00 -5.70 -1.53
N HIS A 64 -9.59 -4.46 -1.23
CA HIS A 64 -10.43 -3.26 -1.26
C HIS A 64 -9.86 -2.17 -2.18
N PRO A 65 -9.72 -2.41 -3.51
CA PRO A 65 -9.01 -1.51 -4.43
C PRO A 65 -9.51 -0.06 -4.41
N TRP A 66 -10.80 0.12 -4.20
CA TRP A 66 -11.47 1.42 -4.11
C TRP A 66 -11.01 2.25 -2.90
N ALA A 67 -10.51 1.60 -1.83
CA ALA A 67 -10.15 2.27 -0.59
C ALA A 67 -8.78 2.99 -0.66
N THR A 68 -7.90 2.58 -1.56
CA THR A 68 -6.53 3.13 -1.66
C THR A 68 -6.54 4.63 -1.93
N MET A 69 -7.34 5.10 -2.90
CA MET A 69 -7.42 6.54 -3.19
C MET A 69 -8.04 7.36 -2.06
N PRO A 70 -9.21 7.00 -1.48
CA PRO A 70 -9.72 7.69 -0.28
C PRO A 70 -8.74 7.69 0.89
N LEU A 71 -7.98 6.61 1.09
CA LEU A 71 -7.00 6.51 2.17
C LEU A 71 -5.89 7.56 2.05
N VAL A 72 -5.35 7.78 0.83
CA VAL A 72 -4.23 8.71 0.61
C VAL A 72 -4.65 10.16 0.35
N SER A 73 -5.91 10.40 -0.03
CA SER A 73 -6.38 11.73 -0.44
C SER A 73 -7.26 12.45 0.59
N ARG A 74 -7.52 11.82 1.75
CA ARG A 74 -8.41 12.36 2.79
C ARG A 74 -7.71 12.37 4.14
N ILE A 75 -8.13 13.25 5.02
CA ILE A 75 -7.72 13.23 6.42
C ILE A 75 -8.54 12.14 7.13
N ASN A 76 -7.88 11.06 7.50
CA ASN A 76 -8.51 9.91 8.17
C ASN A 76 -8.17 9.95 9.67
N VAL A 77 -9.18 10.25 10.49
CA VAL A 77 -9.06 10.35 11.95
C VAL A 77 -10.01 9.39 12.68
N GLY A 78 -10.43 8.34 12.02
CA GLY A 78 -11.22 7.28 12.63
C GLY A 78 -10.43 6.50 13.69
N PRO A 79 -11.12 5.82 14.61
CA PRO A 79 -10.47 5.12 15.71
C PRO A 79 -9.52 3.99 15.25
N ALA A 80 -9.82 3.29 14.16
CA ALA A 80 -8.93 2.27 13.61
C ALA A 80 -7.66 2.90 13.05
N MET A 81 -7.76 3.99 12.28
CA MET A 81 -6.62 4.72 11.74
C MET A 81 -5.74 5.28 12.86
N LEU A 82 -6.33 5.93 13.86
CA LEU A 82 -5.55 6.47 14.98
C LEU A 82 -4.85 5.35 15.76
N GLY A 83 -5.51 4.22 15.99
CA GLY A 83 -4.91 3.04 16.62
C GLY A 83 -3.76 2.46 15.80
N TYR A 84 -3.94 2.33 14.50
CA TYR A 84 -2.93 1.84 13.55
C TYR A 84 -1.67 2.73 13.52
N ILE A 85 -1.86 4.05 13.43
CA ILE A 85 -0.74 5.01 13.46
C ILE A 85 -0.02 4.94 14.81
N ASN A 86 -0.78 5.01 15.92
CA ASN A 86 -0.20 4.98 17.27
C ASN A 86 0.59 3.69 17.52
N ALA A 87 0.08 2.53 17.13
CA ALA A 87 0.81 1.27 17.29
C ALA A 87 2.09 1.24 16.43
N THR A 88 2.04 1.79 15.20
CA THR A 88 3.21 1.87 14.32
C THR A 88 4.30 2.76 14.90
N LEU A 89 3.94 3.97 15.34
CA LEU A 89 4.88 4.90 15.99
C LEU A 89 5.44 4.30 17.28
N GLY A 90 4.60 3.67 18.10
CA GLY A 90 5.01 3.01 19.34
C GLY A 90 6.02 1.89 19.10
N CYS A 91 5.77 1.01 18.13
CA CYS A 91 6.69 -0.07 17.80
C CYS A 91 8.08 0.45 17.36
N LEU A 92 8.12 1.51 16.56
CA LEU A 92 9.38 2.13 16.13
C LEU A 92 10.08 2.85 17.28
N PHE A 93 9.33 3.54 18.14
CA PHE A 93 9.88 4.21 19.32
C PHE A 93 10.51 3.22 20.30
N GLU A 94 9.82 2.13 20.63
CA GLU A 94 10.35 1.07 21.49
C GLU A 94 11.57 0.36 20.88
N ALA A 95 11.70 0.39 19.55
CA ALA A 95 12.87 -0.11 18.85
C ALA A 95 14.09 0.83 18.90
N GLY A 96 13.97 2.01 19.53
CA GLY A 96 15.05 2.98 19.73
C GLY A 96 15.17 4.02 18.61
N PHE A 97 14.09 4.34 17.90
CA PHE A 97 14.02 5.50 17.02
C PHE A 97 13.41 6.69 17.80
N SER A 98 13.84 7.93 17.53
CA SER A 98 13.11 9.10 18.04
C SER A 98 11.70 9.15 17.44
N LEU A 99 10.75 9.87 18.06
CA LEU A 99 9.39 9.99 17.50
C LEU A 99 9.38 10.68 16.14
N GLU A 100 10.25 11.66 15.93
CA GLU A 100 10.40 12.33 14.63
C GLU A 100 10.93 11.38 13.57
N MET A 101 11.88 10.50 13.93
CA MET A 101 12.38 9.47 13.02
C MET A 101 11.32 8.39 12.77
N ALA A 102 10.57 7.98 13.77
CA ALA A 102 9.47 7.04 13.64
C ALA A 102 8.38 7.55 12.67
N ASP A 103 8.05 8.84 12.72
CA ASP A 103 7.15 9.49 11.78
C ASP A 103 7.70 9.45 10.35
N GLN A 104 8.98 9.78 10.14
CA GLN A 104 9.60 9.69 8.81
C GLN A 104 9.63 8.26 8.27
N ILE A 105 9.93 7.28 9.12
CA ILE A 105 9.95 5.86 8.77
C ILE A 105 8.56 5.37 8.40
N TRP A 106 7.55 5.69 9.23
CA TRP A 106 6.16 5.36 8.94
C TRP A 106 5.74 5.90 7.57
N ASN A 107 5.98 7.20 7.32
CA ASN A 107 5.64 7.83 6.03
C ASN A 107 6.37 7.17 4.84
N ALA A 108 7.63 6.80 4.99
CA ALA A 108 8.40 6.14 3.93
C ALA A 108 7.84 4.74 3.61
N ILE A 109 7.52 3.97 4.64
CA ILE A 109 6.93 2.62 4.49
C ILE A 109 5.53 2.73 3.85
N ASP A 110 4.69 3.63 4.34
CA ASP A 110 3.32 3.81 3.82
C ASP A 110 3.33 4.34 2.38
N SER A 111 4.29 5.20 2.02
CA SER A 111 4.48 5.63 0.63
C SER A 111 4.82 4.44 -0.29
N HIS A 112 5.61 3.47 0.18
CA HIS A 112 5.87 2.25 -0.56
C HIS A 112 4.60 1.40 -0.69
N ILE A 113 3.89 1.16 0.43
CA ILE A 113 2.65 0.37 0.43
C ILE A 113 1.65 0.93 -0.57
N TYR A 114 1.30 2.22 -0.43
CA TYR A 114 0.26 2.84 -1.25
C TYR A 114 0.70 3.01 -2.71
N GLY A 115 1.93 3.44 -2.95
CA GLY A 115 2.46 3.64 -4.30
C GLY A 115 2.56 2.32 -5.06
N PHE A 116 3.08 1.28 -4.42
CA PHE A 116 3.19 -0.05 -5.01
C PHE A 116 1.80 -0.63 -5.30
N THR A 117 0.90 -0.61 -4.32
CA THR A 117 -0.47 -1.12 -4.49
C THR A 117 -1.20 -0.40 -5.63
N LEU A 118 -1.08 0.92 -5.72
CA LEU A 118 -1.70 1.69 -6.82
C LEU A 118 -1.10 1.31 -8.18
N GLN A 119 0.20 1.08 -8.27
CA GLN A 119 0.84 0.63 -9.52
C GLN A 119 0.35 -0.76 -9.91
N GLU A 120 0.29 -1.69 -8.97
CA GLU A 120 -0.17 -3.05 -9.20
C GLU A 120 -1.64 -3.08 -9.65
N LEU A 121 -2.53 -2.39 -8.95
CA LEU A 121 -3.96 -2.30 -9.28
C LEU A 121 -4.25 -1.66 -10.65
N ASN A 122 -3.36 -0.81 -11.15
CA ASN A 122 -3.53 -0.10 -12.40
C ASN A 122 -2.54 -0.55 -13.48
N PHE A 123 -1.84 -1.66 -13.27
CA PHE A 123 -0.92 -2.17 -14.25
C PHE A 123 -1.69 -2.62 -15.51
N PRO A 124 -1.32 -2.12 -16.71
CA PRO A 124 -2.17 -2.27 -17.91
C PRO A 124 -2.12 -3.66 -18.55
N VAL A 125 -1.30 -4.57 -18.01
CA VAL A 125 -1.06 -5.89 -18.58
C VAL A 125 -1.17 -6.94 -17.47
N GLU A 126 -1.99 -7.95 -17.69
CA GLU A 126 -2.03 -9.13 -16.82
C GLU A 126 -0.65 -9.79 -16.75
N THR A 127 -0.23 -10.17 -15.56
CA THR A 127 1.10 -10.76 -15.29
C THR A 127 1.42 -11.93 -16.23
N GLU A 128 0.43 -12.77 -16.51
CA GLU A 128 0.53 -13.93 -17.40
C GLU A 128 0.81 -13.55 -18.85
N ASN A 129 0.39 -12.36 -19.26
CA ASN A 129 0.52 -11.83 -20.62
C ASN A 129 1.74 -10.91 -20.81
N TYR A 130 2.54 -10.69 -19.76
CA TYR A 130 3.61 -9.71 -19.79
C TYR A 130 4.69 -10.02 -20.83
N SER A 131 5.07 -11.29 -21.00
CA SER A 131 6.00 -11.74 -22.04
C SER A 131 5.47 -11.49 -23.47
N GLU A 132 4.17 -11.68 -23.69
CA GLU A 132 3.56 -11.40 -25.01
C GLU A 132 3.48 -9.88 -25.24
N ALA A 133 3.12 -9.10 -24.25
CA ALA A 133 3.14 -7.63 -24.34
C ALA A 133 4.56 -7.11 -24.64
N ALA A 134 5.57 -7.69 -24.02
CA ALA A 134 6.98 -7.38 -24.30
C ALA A 134 7.38 -7.68 -25.73
N LYS A 135 6.93 -8.80 -26.32
CA LYS A 135 7.17 -9.11 -27.75
C LYS A 135 6.53 -8.09 -28.68
N ILE A 136 5.30 -7.67 -28.37
CA ILE A 136 4.59 -6.65 -29.15
C ILE A 136 5.31 -5.30 -29.06
N GLY A 137 5.83 -4.93 -27.90
CA GLY A 137 6.54 -3.67 -27.70
C GLY A 137 7.97 -3.64 -28.23
N LEU A 138 8.62 -4.80 -28.40
CA LEU A 138 10.04 -4.89 -28.76
C LEU A 138 10.42 -4.12 -30.04
N PRO A 139 9.65 -4.11 -31.12
CA PRO A 139 9.98 -3.33 -32.33
C PRO A 139 10.11 -1.82 -32.09
N LEU A 140 9.49 -1.30 -31.03
CA LEU A 140 9.58 0.12 -30.64
C LEU A 140 10.82 0.41 -29.77
N ILE A 141 11.49 -0.61 -29.26
CA ILE A 141 12.62 -0.51 -28.32
C ILE A 141 13.92 -0.87 -29.08
N SER A 142 14.38 0.07 -29.91
CA SER A 142 15.62 -0.09 -30.67
C SER A 142 16.82 -0.29 -29.73
N ALA A 143 17.68 -1.26 -30.03
CA ALA A 143 18.91 -1.51 -29.27
C ALA A 143 19.88 -0.34 -29.33
N ASP A 144 19.90 0.41 -30.43
CA ASP A 144 20.79 1.58 -30.63
C ASP A 144 20.35 2.77 -29.76
N LEU A 145 19.02 2.97 -29.61
CA LEU A 145 18.45 4.10 -28.85
C LEU A 145 18.22 3.76 -27.38
N TYR A 146 17.83 2.53 -27.09
CA TYR A 146 17.40 2.07 -25.75
C TYR A 146 18.07 0.74 -25.37
N PRO A 147 19.42 0.65 -25.32
CA PRO A 147 20.13 -0.63 -25.17
C PRO A 147 19.74 -1.40 -23.89
N TYR A 148 19.56 -0.71 -22.76
CA TYR A 148 19.22 -1.34 -21.49
C TYR A 148 17.77 -1.84 -21.47
N MET A 149 16.81 -1.06 -22.00
CA MET A 149 15.43 -1.50 -22.14
C MET A 149 15.32 -2.69 -23.10
N ASN A 150 16.01 -2.63 -24.24
CA ASN A 150 16.03 -3.72 -25.21
C ASN A 150 16.54 -5.02 -24.57
N THR A 151 17.66 -4.95 -23.85
CA THR A 151 18.24 -6.11 -23.14
C THR A 151 17.27 -6.67 -22.10
N LEU A 152 16.63 -5.80 -21.29
CA LEU A 152 15.67 -6.21 -20.28
C LEU A 152 14.42 -6.84 -20.92
N THR A 153 13.90 -6.24 -22.01
CA THR A 153 12.75 -6.76 -22.76
C THR A 153 13.04 -8.16 -23.32
N HIS A 154 14.24 -8.40 -23.87
CA HIS A 154 14.66 -9.73 -24.27
C HIS A 154 14.70 -10.72 -23.11
N ALA A 155 15.20 -10.31 -21.93
CA ALA A 155 15.21 -11.17 -20.76
C ALA A 155 13.79 -11.61 -20.33
N VAL A 156 12.82 -10.72 -20.45
CA VAL A 156 11.39 -11.02 -20.19
C VAL A 156 10.82 -11.98 -21.24
N ILE A 157 11.08 -11.71 -22.54
CA ILE A 157 10.60 -12.56 -23.63
C ILE A 157 11.15 -13.99 -23.52
N GLU A 158 12.44 -14.11 -23.16
CA GLU A 158 13.14 -15.38 -23.00
C GLU A 158 12.85 -16.06 -21.63
N LYS A 159 12.01 -15.43 -20.79
CA LYS A 159 11.64 -15.92 -19.45
C LYS A 159 12.84 -16.11 -18.50
N ARG A 160 13.93 -15.35 -18.71
CA ARG A 160 15.07 -15.25 -17.77
C ARG A 160 14.78 -14.29 -16.61
N TYR A 161 13.80 -13.44 -16.80
CA TYR A 161 13.26 -12.49 -15.84
C TYR A 161 11.74 -12.36 -16.09
N ASP A 162 10.95 -12.35 -15.04
CA ASP A 162 9.49 -12.26 -15.17
C ASP A 162 8.99 -10.84 -15.47
N GLY A 163 9.79 -9.83 -15.17
CA GLY A 163 9.44 -8.42 -15.36
C GLY A 163 8.44 -7.90 -14.33
N ILE A 164 8.07 -8.74 -13.37
CA ILE A 164 7.05 -8.41 -12.39
C ILE A 164 7.67 -7.63 -11.24
N GLN A 165 6.95 -6.62 -10.80
CA GLN A 165 7.32 -5.86 -9.61
C GLN A 165 7.15 -6.73 -8.36
N ASN A 166 8.05 -6.55 -7.38
CA ASN A 166 8.04 -7.29 -6.14
C ASN A 166 7.92 -6.33 -4.95
N PHE A 167 6.76 -6.39 -4.28
CA PHE A 167 6.47 -5.57 -3.11
C PHE A 167 7.48 -5.77 -1.98
N GLU A 168 7.81 -7.03 -1.70
CA GLU A 168 8.71 -7.41 -0.61
C GLU A 168 10.12 -6.91 -0.85
N PHE A 169 10.61 -6.94 -2.11
CA PHE A 169 11.94 -6.43 -2.44
C PHE A 169 12.10 -4.95 -2.07
N GLY A 170 11.14 -4.11 -2.44
CA GLY A 170 11.15 -2.69 -2.11
C GLY A 170 11.02 -2.44 -0.59
N LEU A 171 10.16 -3.19 0.08
CA LEU A 171 10.00 -3.13 1.54
C LEU A 171 11.30 -3.49 2.27
N GLU A 172 11.98 -4.57 1.86
CA GLU A 172 13.24 -4.99 2.46
C GLU A 172 14.37 -3.99 2.27
N LEU A 173 14.43 -3.32 1.11
CA LEU A 173 15.39 -2.22 0.90
C LEU A 173 15.18 -1.11 1.91
N ILE A 174 13.93 -0.74 2.18
CA ILE A 174 13.58 0.29 3.17
C ILE A 174 13.98 -0.20 4.57
N LEU A 175 13.47 -1.34 5.02
CA LEU A 175 13.68 -1.86 6.37
C LEU A 175 15.16 -2.07 6.70
N ASN A 176 15.95 -2.58 5.76
CA ASN A 176 17.38 -2.81 5.94
C ASN A 176 18.21 -1.52 5.94
N GLY A 177 17.69 -0.44 5.32
CA GLY A 177 18.34 0.87 5.33
C GLY A 177 18.18 1.64 6.64
N LEU A 178 17.28 1.23 7.54
CA LEU A 178 16.84 2.03 8.67
C LEU A 178 17.70 1.87 9.95
N ASP A 179 18.40 0.75 10.13
CA ASP A 179 19.19 0.49 11.35
C ASP A 179 20.21 1.59 11.69
N LYS A 180 20.72 2.28 10.69
CA LYS A 180 21.70 3.37 10.84
C LYS A 180 21.11 4.64 11.48
N PHE A 181 19.80 4.74 11.57
CA PHE A 181 19.08 5.89 12.14
C PHE A 181 18.57 5.62 13.56
N ARG A 182 18.84 4.41 14.10
CA ARG A 182 18.50 4.14 15.49
C ARG A 182 19.46 4.93 16.39
N ASP A 183 18.91 5.57 17.40
CA ASP A 183 19.72 6.16 18.45
C ASP A 183 20.51 5.04 19.14
N LYS A 184 21.82 5.23 19.23
CA LYS A 184 22.66 4.28 19.98
C LYS A 184 22.33 4.48 21.45
N VAL A 185 21.53 3.56 22.00
CA VAL A 185 21.31 3.44 23.45
C VAL A 185 22.62 3.07 24.12
#